data_7fdbc5b81b7d1d14895cf5896bdf832f
#
_entry.id   7fdbc5b81b7d1d14895cf5896bdf832f
#
_cell.length_a   1.000
_cell.length_b   1.000
_cell.length_c   1.000
_cell.angle_alpha   90.00
_cell.angle_beta   90.00
_cell.angle_gamma   90.00
#
_symmetry.space_group_name_H-M   'P 1'
#
loop_
_entity.id
_entity.type
_entity.pdbx_description
1 polymer ?
#
loop_
_entity_poly.entity_id
_entity_poly.type
_entity_poly.pdbx_seq_one_letter_code
_entity_poly.pdbx_strand_id
1 'polypeptide(L)'
;MGQPKALLRLTPDRPTLLETVVEAVAQVAEDVVLVGGADWSIPKSLGDLRRVVDDGNGAADGVVAALRAARFDACLVVGCDMPFLDAALLREMAELAMRAERGVFTSDTSGLHPLHAIWRRDDVARIKALITGGERSLGTISRELHMTTIDLRGRDESARWSVFNANTPADLEMAVHHANL
;
A
#
# COMPACT_ATOMS: atom_id res chain seq x y z
N MET A 1 3.74 16.10 16.71
CA MET A 1 4.39 15.76 15.41
C MET A 1 3.74 16.66 14.35
N GLY A 2 4.50 17.59 13.76
CA GLY A 2 3.91 18.68 12.98
C GLY A 2 3.83 18.44 11.46
N GLN A 3 4.31 17.33 10.93
CA GLN A 3 4.30 17.07 9.49
C GLN A 3 3.75 15.67 9.19
N PRO A 4 2.88 15.53 8.14
CA PRO A 4 2.40 14.23 7.69
C PRO A 4 3.55 13.30 7.32
N LYS A 5 3.50 12.03 7.75
CA LYS A 5 4.55 11.03 7.45
C LYS A 5 4.85 10.93 5.96
N ALA A 6 3.83 10.95 5.13
CA ALA A 6 3.95 10.90 3.67
C ALA A 6 4.88 11.98 3.08
N LEU A 7 5.04 13.11 3.75
CA LEU A 7 5.89 14.22 3.34
C LEU A 7 7.30 14.19 3.96
N LEU A 8 7.61 13.20 4.79
CA LEU A 8 8.96 13.00 5.31
C LEU A 8 9.90 12.56 4.17
N ARG A 9 11.17 12.89 4.31
CA ARG A 9 12.26 12.45 3.43
C ARG A 9 13.22 11.57 4.24
N LEU A 10 13.76 10.53 3.64
CA LEU A 10 14.79 9.71 4.29
C LEU A 10 16.06 10.53 4.53
N THR A 11 16.47 11.31 3.51
CA THR A 11 17.53 12.32 3.63
C THR A 11 17.08 13.60 2.90
N PRO A 12 17.67 14.78 3.20
CA PRO A 12 17.20 16.06 2.65
C PRO A 12 17.20 16.14 1.12
N ASP A 13 18.07 15.40 0.47
CA ASP A 13 18.26 15.35 -0.99
C ASP A 13 17.37 14.29 -1.69
N ARG A 14 16.72 13.43 -0.91
CA ARG A 14 15.83 12.39 -1.46
C ARG A 14 14.39 12.89 -1.62
N PRO A 15 13.59 12.27 -2.50
CA PRO A 15 12.15 12.52 -2.59
C PRO A 15 11.45 12.20 -1.25
N THR A 16 10.25 12.73 -1.06
CA THR A 16 9.38 12.36 0.07
C THR A 16 8.99 10.88 -0.01
N LEU A 17 8.55 10.30 1.10
CA LEU A 17 8.04 8.93 1.12
C LEU A 17 6.92 8.74 0.10
N LEU A 18 5.99 9.70 0.00
CA LEU A 18 4.91 9.67 -0.99
C LEU A 18 5.44 9.67 -2.43
N GLU A 19 6.39 10.56 -2.75
CA GLU A 19 6.98 10.62 -4.10
C GLU A 19 7.65 9.30 -4.45
N THR A 20 8.40 8.70 -3.52
CA THR A 20 9.06 7.41 -3.70
C THR A 20 8.05 6.28 -3.95
N VAL A 21 6.98 6.23 -3.15
CA VAL A 21 5.92 5.21 -3.31
C VAL A 21 5.18 5.38 -4.63
N VAL A 22 4.80 6.62 -4.99
CA VAL A 22 4.10 6.89 -6.25
C VAL A 22 4.96 6.52 -7.45
N GLU A 23 6.26 6.83 -7.42
CA GLU A 23 7.21 6.47 -8.48
C GLU A 23 7.30 4.93 -8.64
N ALA A 24 7.39 4.19 -7.54
CA ALA A 24 7.44 2.73 -7.57
C ALA A 24 6.13 2.11 -8.10
N VAL A 25 4.98 2.61 -7.64
CA VAL A 25 3.66 2.15 -8.09
C VAL A 25 3.44 2.45 -9.58
N ALA A 26 3.86 3.62 -10.06
CA ALA A 26 3.73 4.02 -11.46
C ALA A 26 4.51 3.12 -12.45
N GLN A 27 5.47 2.32 -11.95
CA GLN A 27 6.16 1.33 -12.78
C GLN A 27 5.31 0.10 -13.10
N VAL A 28 4.21 -0.11 -12.37
CA VAL A 28 3.37 -1.32 -12.45
C VAL A 28 1.88 -1.01 -12.62
N ALA A 29 1.46 0.23 -12.41
CA ALA A 29 0.07 0.66 -12.48
C ALA A 29 -0.11 1.87 -13.41
N GLU A 30 -1.17 1.87 -14.23
CA GLU A 30 -1.49 2.94 -15.16
C GLU A 30 -2.29 4.08 -14.51
N ASP A 31 -3.01 3.81 -13.42
CA ASP A 31 -3.84 4.79 -12.70
C ASP A 31 -3.44 4.77 -11.22
N VAL A 32 -2.96 5.90 -10.73
CA VAL A 32 -2.52 6.07 -9.34
C VAL A 32 -3.44 7.02 -8.62
N VAL A 33 -3.90 6.63 -7.44
CA VAL A 33 -4.82 7.40 -6.60
C VAL A 33 -4.27 7.48 -5.19
N LEU A 34 -4.20 8.68 -4.64
CA LEU A 34 -3.93 8.91 -3.24
C LEU A 34 -5.23 8.87 -2.44
N VAL A 35 -5.30 8.03 -1.42
CA VAL A 35 -6.45 7.97 -0.50
C VAL A 35 -6.10 8.63 0.83
N GLY A 36 -6.98 9.49 1.32
CA GLY A 36 -6.78 10.24 2.55
C GLY A 36 -5.92 11.49 2.39
N GLY A 37 -5.36 11.98 3.49
CA GLY A 37 -4.43 13.11 3.48
C GLY A 37 -5.07 14.45 3.08
N ALA A 38 -6.32 14.69 3.46
CA ALA A 38 -7.05 15.92 3.11
C ALA A 38 -6.40 17.20 3.67
N ASP A 39 -5.66 17.08 4.76
CA ASP A 39 -5.14 18.21 5.55
C ASP A 39 -3.81 18.79 5.05
N TRP A 40 -3.25 18.24 3.95
CA TRP A 40 -1.98 18.68 3.40
C TRP A 40 -1.94 18.64 1.87
N SER A 41 -1.07 19.45 1.28
CA SER A 41 -0.95 19.56 -0.17
C SER A 41 -0.08 18.45 -0.75
N ILE A 42 -0.50 17.87 -1.89
CA ILE A 42 0.32 16.96 -2.67
C ILE A 42 1.56 17.71 -3.18
N PRO A 43 2.77 17.12 -3.11
CA PRO A 43 3.96 17.70 -3.73
C PRO A 43 3.74 18.03 -5.21
N LYS A 44 4.22 19.19 -5.64
CA LYS A 44 4.06 19.63 -7.06
C LYS A 44 4.72 18.68 -8.07
N SER A 45 5.75 17.96 -7.64
CA SER A 45 6.43 16.93 -8.43
C SER A 45 5.52 15.79 -8.87
N LEU A 46 4.43 15.53 -8.12
CA LEU A 46 3.45 14.49 -8.43
C LEU A 46 2.32 14.98 -9.37
N GLY A 47 2.40 16.24 -9.85
CA GLY A 47 1.46 16.78 -10.83
C GLY A 47 0.00 16.66 -10.39
N ASP A 48 -0.84 16.13 -11.28
CA ASP A 48 -2.28 15.97 -11.07
C ASP A 48 -2.64 14.64 -10.42
N LEU A 49 -1.82 14.13 -9.48
CA LEU A 49 -2.14 12.92 -8.73
C LEU A 49 -3.54 13.03 -8.11
N ARG A 50 -4.42 12.15 -8.52
CA ARG A 50 -5.82 12.15 -8.07
C ARG A 50 -5.91 11.78 -6.60
N ARG A 51 -6.62 12.60 -5.83
CA ARG A 51 -6.88 12.33 -4.40
C ARG A 51 -8.35 11.95 -4.18
N VAL A 52 -8.55 10.99 -3.29
CA VAL A 52 -9.86 10.59 -2.78
C VAL A 52 -9.83 10.65 -1.26
N VAL A 53 -10.83 11.27 -0.68
CA VAL A 53 -11.01 11.30 0.78
C VAL A 53 -11.74 10.03 1.21
N ASP A 54 -11.26 9.39 2.26
CA ASP A 54 -11.95 8.28 2.92
C ASP A 54 -12.83 8.79 4.08
N ASP A 55 -13.58 7.89 4.69
CA ASP A 55 -14.45 8.22 5.82
C ASP A 55 -13.67 8.42 7.15
N GLY A 56 -12.34 8.30 7.13
CA GLY A 56 -11.45 8.56 8.27
C GLY A 56 -11.49 7.53 9.40
N ASN A 57 -12.17 6.40 9.22
CA ASN A 57 -12.34 5.39 10.27
C ASN A 57 -11.30 4.25 10.20
N GLY A 58 -10.17 4.49 9.53
CA GLY A 58 -9.04 3.58 9.48
C GLY A 58 -8.80 2.91 8.13
N ALA A 59 -7.82 2.00 8.09
CA ALA A 59 -7.30 1.43 6.85
C ALA A 59 -8.34 0.67 6.01
N ALA A 60 -9.33 0.03 6.64
CA ALA A 60 -10.37 -0.70 5.92
C ALA A 60 -11.28 0.23 5.09
N ASP A 61 -11.64 1.40 5.64
CA ASP A 61 -12.40 2.41 4.89
C ASP A 61 -11.54 3.02 3.78
N GLY A 62 -10.24 3.22 4.02
CA GLY A 62 -9.28 3.63 3.00
C GLY A 62 -9.21 2.66 1.82
N VAL A 63 -9.18 1.34 2.08
CA VAL A 63 -9.24 0.31 1.02
C VAL A 63 -10.54 0.41 0.24
N VAL A 64 -11.69 0.55 0.91
CA VAL A 64 -12.99 0.72 0.23
C VAL A 64 -13.00 1.98 -0.65
N ALA A 65 -12.46 3.09 -0.17
CA ALA A 65 -12.37 4.33 -0.93
C ALA A 65 -11.47 4.16 -2.17
N ALA A 66 -10.31 3.50 -2.01
CA ALA A 66 -9.41 3.17 -3.11
C ALA A 66 -10.11 2.34 -4.19
N LEU A 67 -10.75 1.25 -3.80
CA LEU A 67 -11.44 0.34 -4.74
C LEU A 67 -12.59 1.00 -5.48
N ARG A 68 -13.33 1.90 -4.81
CA ARG A 68 -14.40 2.67 -5.47
C ARG A 68 -13.88 3.68 -6.49
N ALA A 69 -12.71 4.25 -6.22
CA ALA A 69 -12.08 5.21 -7.12
C ALA A 69 -11.31 4.55 -8.27
N ALA A 70 -10.97 3.28 -8.14
CA ALA A 70 -10.18 2.54 -9.09
C ALA A 70 -10.87 2.41 -10.46
N ARG A 71 -10.09 2.53 -11.53
CA ARG A 71 -10.55 2.31 -12.91
C ARG A 71 -10.55 0.84 -13.31
N PHE A 72 -9.67 0.06 -12.68
CA PHE A 72 -9.45 -1.36 -13.00
C PHE A 72 -9.94 -2.26 -11.87
N ASP A 73 -10.18 -3.54 -12.18
CA ASP A 73 -10.68 -4.50 -11.21
C ASP A 73 -9.62 -4.96 -10.21
N ALA A 74 -8.37 -5.07 -10.64
CA ALA A 74 -7.23 -5.37 -9.77
C ALA A 74 -6.59 -4.06 -9.31
N CYS A 75 -6.55 -3.82 -8.01
CA CYS A 75 -6.10 -2.57 -7.41
C CYS A 75 -4.97 -2.86 -6.42
N LEU A 76 -3.76 -2.44 -6.77
CA LEU A 76 -2.63 -2.44 -5.84
C LEU A 76 -2.87 -1.36 -4.77
N VAL A 77 -2.90 -1.78 -3.52
CA VAL A 77 -3.01 -0.89 -2.35
C VAL A 77 -1.74 -1.02 -1.53
N VAL A 78 -1.06 0.09 -1.34
CA VAL A 78 0.19 0.17 -0.55
C VAL A 78 0.14 1.34 0.43
N GLY A 79 0.88 1.22 1.54
CA GLY A 79 1.08 2.31 2.47
C GLY A 79 1.99 3.40 1.89
N CYS A 80 1.70 4.68 2.15
CA CYS A 80 2.57 5.78 1.74
C CYS A 80 3.88 5.86 2.54
N ASP A 81 4.06 5.00 3.53
CA ASP A 81 5.23 4.86 4.40
C ASP A 81 6.08 3.61 4.07
N MET A 82 5.92 3.05 2.87
CA MET A 82 6.67 1.90 2.34
C MET A 82 7.71 2.32 1.28
N PRO A 83 8.89 2.85 1.69
CA PRO A 83 9.82 3.50 0.76
C PRO A 83 10.61 2.54 -0.16
N PHE A 84 10.51 1.22 0.04
CA PHE A 84 11.33 0.23 -0.65
C PHE A 84 10.50 -0.76 -1.49
N LEU A 85 9.37 -0.30 -2.03
CA LEU A 85 8.52 -1.15 -2.87
C LEU A 85 9.32 -1.79 -4.01
N ASP A 86 9.27 -3.11 -4.11
CA ASP A 86 9.93 -3.89 -5.16
C ASP A 86 9.02 -4.07 -6.37
N ALA A 87 9.36 -3.43 -7.48
CA ALA A 87 8.54 -3.48 -8.69
C ALA A 87 8.43 -4.90 -9.29
N ALA A 88 9.41 -5.78 -9.08
CA ALA A 88 9.33 -7.16 -9.56
C ALA A 88 8.32 -7.95 -8.74
N LEU A 89 8.34 -7.80 -7.40
CA LEU A 89 7.33 -8.40 -6.52
C LEU A 89 5.93 -7.86 -6.82
N LEU A 90 5.79 -6.55 -7.04
CA LEU A 90 4.49 -5.95 -7.37
C LEU A 90 3.92 -6.49 -8.70
N ARG A 91 4.76 -6.73 -9.71
CA ARG A 91 4.35 -7.39 -10.96
C ARG A 91 3.94 -8.84 -10.74
N GLU A 92 4.72 -9.61 -9.97
CA GLU A 92 4.37 -10.99 -9.60
C GLU A 92 2.99 -11.05 -8.91
N MET A 93 2.74 -10.13 -7.98
CA MET A 93 1.44 -10.01 -7.30
C MET A 93 0.31 -9.72 -8.31
N ALA A 94 0.52 -8.79 -9.25
CA ALA A 94 -0.45 -8.45 -10.28
C ALA A 94 -0.77 -9.64 -11.18
N GLU A 95 0.25 -10.34 -11.67
CA GLU A 95 0.08 -11.54 -12.49
C GLU A 95 -0.66 -12.66 -11.75
N LEU A 96 -0.35 -12.86 -10.47
CA LEU A 96 -1.02 -13.85 -9.64
C LEU A 96 -2.49 -13.49 -9.42
N ALA A 97 -2.79 -12.22 -9.11
CA ALA A 97 -4.16 -11.73 -8.93
C ALA A 97 -5.01 -11.87 -10.19
N MET A 98 -4.42 -11.62 -11.36
CA MET A 98 -5.08 -11.78 -12.66
C MET A 98 -5.40 -13.25 -12.96
N ARG A 99 -4.45 -14.16 -12.69
CA ARG A 99 -4.63 -15.61 -12.92
C ARG A 99 -5.60 -16.27 -11.95
N ALA A 100 -5.55 -15.86 -10.68
CA ALA A 100 -6.37 -16.44 -9.62
C ALA A 100 -7.78 -15.83 -9.53
N GLU A 101 -8.03 -14.71 -10.21
CA GLU A 101 -9.26 -13.90 -10.09
C GLU A 101 -9.59 -13.54 -8.63
N ARG A 102 -8.56 -13.39 -7.80
CA ARG A 102 -8.65 -13.11 -6.36
C ARG A 102 -7.67 -12.03 -5.96
N GLY A 103 -7.92 -11.42 -4.80
CA GLY A 103 -6.92 -10.57 -4.16
C GLY A 103 -5.67 -11.35 -3.77
N VAL A 104 -4.55 -10.63 -3.67
CA VAL A 104 -3.24 -11.17 -3.27
C VAL A 104 -2.63 -10.26 -2.23
N PHE A 105 -2.10 -10.80 -1.16
CA PHE A 105 -1.31 -10.04 -0.18
C PHE A 105 -0.02 -10.75 0.17
N THR A 106 0.91 -10.02 0.74
CA THR A 106 2.19 -10.57 1.20
C THR A 106 2.17 -10.89 2.68
N SER A 107 3.01 -11.83 3.11
CA SER A 107 3.27 -12.14 4.51
C SER A 107 4.74 -12.44 4.74
N ASP A 108 5.20 -12.25 5.97
CA ASP A 108 6.53 -12.62 6.43
C ASP A 108 6.49 -13.13 7.89
N THR A 109 7.65 -13.09 8.57
CA THR A 109 7.74 -13.48 9.99
C THR A 109 7.02 -12.53 10.94
N SER A 110 6.75 -11.29 10.53
CA SER A 110 6.00 -10.29 11.32
C SER A 110 4.48 -10.42 11.16
N GLY A 111 4.02 -11.14 10.13
CA GLY A 111 2.61 -11.40 9.88
C GLY A 111 2.14 -11.06 8.46
N LEU A 112 0.88 -10.65 8.35
CA LEU A 112 0.25 -10.30 7.08
C LEU A 112 0.46 -8.80 6.78
N HIS A 113 0.68 -8.47 5.52
CA HIS A 113 0.83 -7.09 5.02
C HIS A 113 -0.34 -6.70 4.11
N PRO A 114 -1.53 -6.45 4.66
CA PRO A 114 -2.73 -6.17 3.86
C PRO A 114 -2.74 -4.79 3.19
N LEU A 115 -1.79 -3.91 3.54
CA LEU A 115 -1.46 -2.67 2.81
C LEU A 115 -0.21 -2.84 1.93
N HIS A 116 0.14 -4.06 1.59
CA HIS A 116 1.02 -4.46 0.49
C HIS A 116 0.28 -5.59 -0.24
N ALA A 117 -0.79 -5.21 -0.96
CA ALA A 117 -1.78 -6.15 -1.43
C ALA A 117 -2.44 -5.68 -2.72
N ILE A 118 -2.90 -6.64 -3.52
CA ILE A 118 -3.85 -6.40 -4.60
C ILE A 118 -5.23 -6.82 -4.14
N TRP A 119 -6.14 -5.87 -4.11
CA TRP A 119 -7.55 -6.05 -3.79
C TRP A 119 -8.38 -6.06 -5.07
N ARG A 120 -9.54 -6.72 -5.05
CA ARG A 120 -10.47 -6.73 -6.19
C ARG A 120 -11.58 -5.72 -5.96
N ARG A 121 -11.88 -4.93 -6.99
CA ARG A 121 -12.97 -3.94 -6.93
C ARG A 121 -14.33 -4.61 -6.68
N ASP A 122 -14.54 -5.81 -7.19
CA ASP A 122 -15.76 -6.57 -7.01
C ASP A 122 -16.01 -7.00 -5.55
N ASP A 123 -14.94 -7.03 -4.72
CA ASP A 123 -15.07 -7.35 -3.30
C ASP A 123 -15.60 -6.20 -2.43
N VAL A 124 -15.77 -4.98 -2.98
CA VAL A 124 -16.19 -3.79 -2.21
C VAL A 124 -17.46 -4.05 -1.38
N ALA A 125 -18.46 -4.73 -1.94
CA ALA A 125 -19.71 -5.01 -1.23
C ALA A 125 -19.49 -5.95 -0.04
N ARG A 126 -18.66 -6.99 -0.21
CA ARG A 126 -18.29 -7.94 0.86
C ARG A 126 -17.47 -7.28 1.95
N ILE A 127 -16.46 -6.47 1.56
CA ILE A 127 -15.64 -5.70 2.52
C ILE A 127 -16.53 -4.79 3.35
N LYS A 128 -17.45 -4.05 2.73
CA LYS A 128 -18.40 -3.18 3.44
C LYS A 128 -19.32 -3.93 4.38
N ALA A 129 -19.79 -5.11 3.99
CA ALA A 129 -20.63 -5.94 4.86
C ALA A 129 -19.86 -6.37 6.12
N LEU A 130 -18.59 -6.78 5.99
CA LEU A 130 -17.72 -7.12 7.11
C LEU A 130 -17.47 -5.91 8.03
N ILE A 131 -17.17 -4.74 7.46
CA ILE A 131 -16.98 -3.49 8.22
C ILE A 131 -18.26 -3.13 8.99
N THR A 132 -19.41 -3.23 8.36
CA THR A 132 -20.72 -2.97 8.99
C THR A 132 -21.01 -3.96 10.11
N GLY A 133 -20.56 -5.21 9.97
CA GLY A 133 -20.61 -6.25 11.00
C GLY A 133 -19.60 -6.06 12.14
N GLY A 134 -18.79 -4.99 12.11
CA GLY A 134 -17.82 -4.66 13.15
C GLY A 134 -16.38 -5.11 12.87
N GLU A 135 -16.11 -5.82 11.76
CA GLU A 135 -14.75 -6.25 11.43
C GLU A 135 -13.98 -5.10 10.76
N ARG A 136 -12.87 -4.71 11.37
CA ARG A 136 -12.00 -3.62 10.89
C ARG A 136 -10.59 -4.07 10.54
N SER A 137 -10.23 -5.30 10.92
CA SER A 137 -8.91 -5.87 10.62
C SER A 137 -8.81 -6.25 9.16
N LEU A 138 -7.96 -5.56 8.41
CA LEU A 138 -7.67 -5.91 7.01
C LEU A 138 -7.12 -7.34 6.88
N GLY A 139 -6.37 -7.83 7.87
CA GLY A 139 -5.87 -9.20 7.89
C GLY A 139 -6.99 -10.24 8.05
N THR A 140 -8.04 -9.94 8.81
CA THR A 140 -9.23 -10.80 8.90
C THR A 140 -10.04 -10.71 7.61
N ILE A 141 -10.30 -9.48 7.12
CA ILE A 141 -11.03 -9.26 5.87
C ILE A 141 -10.37 -10.00 4.70
N SER A 142 -9.04 -9.94 4.55
CA SER A 142 -8.34 -10.65 3.47
C SER A 142 -8.49 -12.18 3.57
N ARG A 143 -8.54 -12.73 4.78
CA ARG A 143 -8.81 -14.17 4.98
C ARG A 143 -10.26 -14.54 4.63
N GLU A 144 -11.23 -13.74 5.04
CA GLU A 144 -12.67 -13.95 4.72
C GLU A 144 -12.93 -13.84 3.20
N LEU A 145 -12.13 -13.04 2.48
CA LEU A 145 -12.17 -12.95 1.02
C LEU A 145 -11.39 -14.07 0.32
N HIS A 146 -10.75 -14.97 1.07
CA HIS A 146 -9.90 -16.03 0.55
C HIS A 146 -8.81 -15.54 -0.41
N MET A 147 -8.21 -14.39 -0.08
CA MET A 147 -7.11 -13.82 -0.86
C MET A 147 -5.89 -14.74 -0.83
N THR A 148 -5.15 -14.78 -1.93
CA THR A 148 -3.92 -15.55 -2.04
C THR A 148 -2.79 -14.87 -1.26
N THR A 149 -1.93 -15.66 -0.63
CA THR A 149 -0.77 -15.16 0.12
C THR A 149 0.52 -15.45 -0.64
N ILE A 150 1.39 -14.44 -0.75
CA ILE A 150 2.80 -14.61 -1.12
C ILE A 150 3.64 -14.54 0.15
N ASP A 151 4.32 -15.63 0.47
CA ASP A 151 5.23 -15.71 1.61
C ASP A 151 6.61 -15.15 1.23
N LEU A 152 7.05 -14.12 1.94
CA LEU A 152 8.35 -13.46 1.70
C LEU A 152 9.50 -14.13 2.46
N ARG A 153 9.23 -15.11 3.31
CA ARG A 153 10.29 -15.88 3.98
C ARG A 153 11.13 -16.63 2.93
N GLY A 154 12.44 -16.40 2.97
CA GLY A 154 13.37 -17.01 1.99
C GLY A 154 13.42 -16.30 0.63
N ARG A 155 12.68 -15.23 0.42
CA ARG A 155 12.84 -14.35 -0.74
C ARG A 155 14.13 -13.52 -0.61
N ASP A 156 14.54 -12.89 -1.69
CA ASP A 156 15.67 -11.96 -1.71
C ASP A 156 15.42 -10.74 -0.80
N GLU A 157 16.44 -9.96 -0.61
CA GLU A 157 16.42 -8.83 0.31
C GLU A 157 15.45 -7.73 -0.19
N SER A 158 15.43 -7.44 -1.48
CA SER A 158 14.56 -6.42 -2.09
C SER A 158 13.09 -6.74 -1.82
N ALA A 159 12.65 -7.97 -2.07
CA ALA A 159 11.28 -8.42 -1.81
C ALA A 159 10.91 -8.29 -0.32
N ARG A 160 11.85 -8.62 0.59
CA ARG A 160 11.61 -8.50 2.04
C ARG A 160 11.52 -7.05 2.52
N TRP A 161 12.33 -6.15 1.94
CA TRP A 161 12.25 -4.72 2.27
C TRP A 161 11.01 -4.05 1.66
N SER A 162 10.41 -4.64 0.63
CA SER A 162 9.21 -4.10 -0.01
C SER A 162 8.02 -3.89 0.96
N VAL A 163 7.95 -4.67 2.05
CA VAL A 163 6.90 -4.56 3.06
C VAL A 163 7.30 -3.74 4.29
N PHE A 164 8.49 -3.14 4.28
CA PHE A 164 8.97 -2.32 5.38
C PHE A 164 8.17 -1.03 5.50
N ASN A 165 7.72 -0.70 6.73
CA ASN A 165 6.96 0.51 7.03
C ASN A 165 7.78 1.45 7.91
N ALA A 166 7.97 2.69 7.48
CA ALA A 166 8.65 3.74 8.25
C ALA A 166 7.68 4.43 9.24
N ASN A 167 7.29 3.73 10.31
CA ASN A 167 6.27 4.16 11.26
C ASN A 167 6.81 5.00 12.42
N THR A 168 8.02 4.72 12.86
CA THR A 168 8.67 5.34 14.02
C THR A 168 9.97 6.06 13.61
N PRO A 169 10.52 6.94 14.45
CA PRO A 169 11.85 7.51 14.21
C PRO A 169 12.94 6.44 14.02
N ALA A 170 12.88 5.34 14.78
CA ALA A 170 13.82 4.22 14.63
C ALA A 170 13.67 3.52 13.25
N ASP A 171 12.45 3.37 12.75
CA ASP A 171 12.24 2.83 11.40
C ASP A 171 12.82 3.77 10.33
N LEU A 172 12.69 5.09 10.52
CA LEU A 172 13.30 6.08 9.61
C LEU A 172 14.83 6.00 9.61
N GLU A 173 15.46 5.85 10.78
CA GLU A 173 16.91 5.64 10.87
C GLU A 173 17.34 4.35 10.17
N MET A 174 16.60 3.27 10.35
CA MET A 174 16.82 1.99 9.67
C MET A 174 16.65 2.13 8.15
N ALA A 175 15.61 2.85 7.71
CA ALA A 175 15.39 3.14 6.29
C ALA A 175 16.52 3.97 5.68
N VAL A 176 17.02 4.98 6.37
CA VAL A 176 18.18 5.78 5.94
C VAL A 176 19.42 4.91 5.81
N HIS A 177 19.69 4.03 6.77
CA HIS A 177 20.82 3.12 6.70
C HIS A 177 20.71 2.19 5.47
N HIS A 178 19.56 1.55 5.27
CA HIS A 178 19.33 0.67 4.13
C HIS A 178 19.42 1.40 2.78
N ALA A 179 18.91 2.62 2.67
CA ALA A 179 18.95 3.40 1.45
C ALA A 179 20.38 3.84 1.03
N ASN A 180 21.37 3.71 1.90
CA ASN A 180 22.77 4.08 1.67
C ASN A 180 23.68 2.87 1.43
N LEU A 181 23.13 1.64 1.40
CA LEU A 181 23.82 0.41 1.03
C LEU A 181 23.77 0.19 -0.48
#